data_debea7dd852c4d9a63ec93496bdbbf5f
#
_entry.id   debea7dd852c4d9a63ec93496bdbbf5f
#
_cell.length_a   1.000
_cell.length_b   1.000
_cell.length_c   1.000
_cell.angle_alpha   90.00
_cell.angle_beta   90.00
_cell.angle_gamma   90.00
#
_symmetry.space_group_name_H-M   'P 1'
#
loop_
_entity.id
_entity.type
_entity.pdbx_description
1 polymer ?
#
loop_
_entity_poly.entity_id
_entity_poly.type
_entity_poly.pdbx_seq_one_letter_code
_entity_poly.pdbx_strand_id
1 'polypeptide(L)'
;MVKTDEGKLVDCKIKGNFRLKGIRSTNPIAVGDYVQIIVNNEGTAFISEIEDRKNYIIRRASNLSKQSHILAANLDQCMLIITINYPETSTIFIDRFLATAEAYRVPVKLIFNKIDKYNEDETRYMDALIDLYTYIGYPCFKVSALNEVGINEIKQ
;
A
#
# COMPACT_ATOMS: atom_id res chain seq x y z
N MET A 1 3.34 17.41 -5.89
CA MET A 1 2.34 18.18 -5.08
C MET A 1 2.48 17.77 -3.63
N VAL A 2 2.53 18.72 -2.71
CA VAL A 2 2.64 18.52 -1.24
C VAL A 2 1.44 19.18 -0.59
N LYS A 3 0.83 18.50 0.38
CA LYS A 3 -0.24 19.06 1.22
C LYS A 3 0.41 19.61 2.49
N THR A 4 0.21 20.89 2.77
CA THR A 4 0.71 21.51 4.01
C THR A 4 -0.15 21.16 5.21
N ASP A 5 0.33 21.41 6.43
CA ASP A 5 -0.43 21.20 7.67
C ASP A 5 -1.72 22.03 7.72
N GLU A 6 -1.75 23.17 7.03
CA GLU A 6 -2.95 24.00 6.85
C GLU A 6 -3.91 23.45 5.78
N GLY A 7 -3.61 22.31 5.16
CA GLY A 7 -4.42 21.66 4.12
C GLY A 7 -4.25 22.24 2.71
N LYS A 8 -3.35 23.20 2.50
CA LYS A 8 -3.08 23.79 1.18
C LYS A 8 -2.24 22.87 0.32
N LEU A 9 -2.58 22.74 -0.96
CA LEU A 9 -1.80 21.99 -1.94
C LEU A 9 -0.77 22.92 -2.61
N VAL A 10 0.50 22.51 -2.59
CA VAL A 10 1.63 23.26 -3.15
C VAL A 10 2.38 22.39 -4.14
N ASP A 11 2.60 22.91 -5.35
CA ASP A 11 3.46 22.25 -6.33
C ASP A 11 4.92 22.46 -5.97
N CYS A 12 5.63 21.35 -5.72
CA CYS A 12 7.03 21.36 -5.31
C CYS A 12 7.92 20.66 -6.32
N LYS A 13 9.07 21.24 -6.58
CA LYS A 13 10.15 20.62 -7.35
C LYS A 13 11.09 19.85 -6.41
N ILE A 14 11.74 18.82 -6.92
CA ILE A 14 12.77 18.07 -6.20
C ILE A 14 14.12 18.67 -6.54
N LYS A 15 14.93 18.98 -5.54
CA LYS A 15 16.31 19.43 -5.75
C LYS A 15 17.18 18.24 -6.22
N GLY A 16 17.93 18.39 -7.32
CA GLY A 16 18.59 17.29 -8.07
C GLY A 16 19.61 16.41 -7.32
N ASN A 17 19.93 16.71 -6.06
CA ASN A 17 20.90 15.94 -5.24
C ASN A 17 20.25 15.13 -4.10
N PHE A 18 18.95 14.87 -4.16
CA PHE A 18 18.25 14.06 -3.16
C PHE A 18 18.69 12.59 -3.24
N ARG A 19 19.63 12.18 -2.38
CA ARG A 19 19.98 10.78 -2.16
C ARG A 19 19.56 10.38 -0.75
N LEU A 20 18.51 9.59 -0.65
CA LEU A 20 18.19 8.91 0.61
C LEU A 20 19.32 7.93 0.95
N LYS A 21 19.90 8.06 2.15
CA LYS A 21 20.90 7.13 2.67
C LYS A 21 20.31 5.71 2.68
N GLY A 22 20.87 4.82 1.88
CA GLY A 22 20.58 3.38 1.91
C GLY A 22 19.49 2.88 0.97
N ILE A 23 18.72 3.72 0.27
CA ILE A 23 17.70 3.27 -0.68
C ILE A 23 18.13 3.60 -2.11
N ARG A 24 18.41 2.57 -2.92
CA ARG A 24 18.61 2.70 -4.37
C ARG A 24 17.25 2.73 -5.06
N SER A 25 16.56 3.86 -5.00
CA SER A 25 15.30 4.09 -5.72
C SER A 25 15.51 5.11 -6.82
N THR A 26 14.84 4.93 -7.95
CA THR A 26 14.80 5.91 -9.05
C THR A 26 14.02 7.17 -8.67
N ASN A 27 13.05 7.06 -7.76
CA ASN A 27 12.34 8.20 -7.19
C ASN A 27 12.55 8.21 -5.67
N PRO A 28 13.26 9.20 -5.11
CA PRO A 28 13.52 9.26 -3.68
C PRO A 28 12.27 9.57 -2.86
N ILE A 29 11.22 10.16 -3.46
CA ILE A 29 10.00 10.61 -2.79
C ILE A 29 8.85 9.69 -3.17
N ALA A 30 8.08 9.27 -2.18
CA ALA A 30 6.89 8.45 -2.34
C ALA A 30 5.63 9.18 -1.82
N VAL A 31 4.47 8.70 -2.20
CA VAL A 31 3.20 9.13 -1.61
C VAL A 31 3.20 8.79 -0.11
N GLY A 32 2.79 9.74 0.73
CA GLY A 32 2.78 9.57 2.20
C GLY A 32 4.07 10.01 2.90
N ASP A 33 5.11 10.43 2.16
CA ASP A 33 6.29 11.03 2.79
C ASP A 33 5.96 12.37 3.45
N TYR A 34 6.47 12.57 4.67
CA TYR A 34 6.55 13.86 5.30
C TYR A 34 7.80 14.58 4.80
N VAL A 35 7.63 15.81 4.34
CA VAL A 35 8.71 16.55 3.69
C VAL A 35 8.75 17.99 4.16
N GLN A 36 9.96 18.55 4.23
CA GLN A 36 10.14 19.99 4.43
C GLN A 36 10.22 20.68 3.08
N ILE A 37 9.56 21.81 2.95
CA ILE A 37 9.56 22.62 1.73
C ILE A 37 10.16 24.00 1.98
N ILE A 38 10.88 24.51 0.99
CA ILE A 38 11.44 25.86 0.97
C ILE A 38 10.88 26.57 -0.26
N VAL A 39 10.35 27.76 -0.06
CA VAL A 39 9.88 28.61 -1.16
C VAL A 39 11.00 29.63 -1.47
N ASN A 40 11.42 29.72 -2.72
CA ASN A 40 12.40 30.72 -3.14
C ASN A 40 11.78 32.09 -3.33
N ASN A 41 12.61 33.12 -3.59
CA ASN A 41 12.17 34.48 -3.79
C ASN A 41 11.24 34.67 -5.02
N GLU A 42 11.24 33.71 -5.94
CA GLU A 42 10.40 33.67 -7.15
C GLU A 42 9.07 32.96 -6.94
N GLY A 43 8.80 32.47 -5.71
CA GLY A 43 7.58 31.73 -5.36
C GLY A 43 7.59 30.26 -5.74
N THR A 44 8.72 29.70 -6.24
CA THR A 44 8.84 28.27 -6.52
C THR A 44 9.16 27.50 -5.26
N ALA A 45 8.36 26.47 -4.96
CA ALA A 45 8.56 25.59 -3.82
C ALA A 45 9.47 24.41 -4.18
N PHE A 46 10.38 24.07 -3.27
CA PHE A 46 11.29 22.93 -3.40
C PHE A 46 11.20 22.06 -2.16
N ILE A 47 11.22 20.74 -2.35
CA ILE A 47 11.40 19.78 -1.26
C ILE A 47 12.88 19.84 -0.87
N SER A 48 13.15 20.16 0.38
CA SER A 48 14.50 20.30 0.95
C SER A 48 14.92 19.08 1.74
N GLU A 49 13.96 18.39 2.38
CA GLU A 49 14.23 17.23 3.23
C GLU A 49 13.04 16.27 3.22
N ILE A 50 13.31 14.99 3.45
CA ILE A 50 12.32 13.94 3.67
C ILE A 50 12.55 13.41 5.08
N GLU A 51 11.51 13.39 5.89
CA GLU A 51 11.57 12.87 7.25
C GLU A 51 11.69 11.34 7.26
N ASP A 52 12.14 10.79 8.39
CA ASP A 52 12.27 9.35 8.57
C ASP A 52 10.91 8.67 8.45
N ARG A 53 10.85 7.64 7.61
CA ARG A 53 9.64 6.87 7.37
C ARG A 53 9.37 5.90 8.51
N LYS A 54 8.16 5.91 9.05
CA LYS A 54 7.64 4.90 10.00
C LYS A 54 7.67 3.50 9.36
N ASN A 55 7.19 3.41 8.13
CA ASN A 55 7.14 2.21 7.31
C ASN A 55 6.95 2.59 5.83
N TYR A 56 7.02 1.61 4.95
CA TYR A 56 6.74 1.81 3.53
C TYR A 56 6.47 0.46 2.83
N ILE A 57 5.87 0.49 1.65
CA ILE A 57 5.71 -0.69 0.81
C ILE A 57 6.45 -0.53 -0.51
N ILE A 58 7.11 -1.59 -0.95
CA ILE A 58 7.90 -1.58 -2.18
C ILE A 58 7.31 -2.52 -3.24
N ARG A 59 7.54 -2.15 -4.48
CA ARG A 59 7.38 -3.04 -5.64
C ARG A 59 8.75 -3.31 -6.23
N ARG A 60 9.14 -4.59 -6.31
CA ARG A 60 10.32 -4.97 -7.09
C ARG A 60 10.00 -4.83 -8.58
N ALA A 61 10.90 -4.22 -9.33
CA ALA A 61 10.83 -4.27 -10.79
C ALA A 61 11.00 -5.72 -11.27
N SER A 62 10.16 -6.15 -12.21
CA SER A 62 10.20 -7.51 -12.79
C SER A 62 11.45 -7.76 -13.65
N ASN A 63 12.15 -6.73 -14.05
CA ASN A 63 13.39 -6.82 -14.82
C ASN A 63 14.59 -6.73 -13.90
N LEU A 64 15.69 -7.42 -14.27
CA LEU A 64 17.02 -7.56 -13.67
C LEU A 64 17.65 -6.30 -13.01
N SER A 65 16.97 -5.16 -13.00
CA SER A 65 17.38 -3.98 -12.27
C SER A 65 17.18 -4.20 -10.76
N LYS A 66 18.27 -4.09 -10.00
CA LYS A 66 18.28 -4.11 -8.52
C LYS A 66 17.52 -2.91 -7.90
N GLN A 67 16.62 -2.28 -8.65
CA GLN A 67 15.89 -1.08 -8.23
C GLN A 67 14.52 -1.47 -7.71
N SER A 68 14.22 -1.10 -6.48
CA SER A 68 12.89 -1.18 -5.89
C SER A 68 12.22 0.19 -5.98
N HIS A 69 10.93 0.19 -6.26
CA HIS A 69 10.12 1.40 -6.21
C HIS A 69 9.29 1.41 -4.93
N ILE A 70 9.42 2.46 -4.13
CA ILE A 70 8.54 2.69 -2.99
C ILE A 70 7.20 3.14 -3.56
N LEU A 71 6.14 2.41 -3.25
CA LEU A 71 4.78 2.72 -3.70
C LEU A 71 4.13 3.75 -2.78
N ALA A 72 4.27 3.57 -1.47
CA ALA A 72 3.76 4.48 -0.46
C ALA A 72 4.56 4.35 0.83
N ALA A 73 4.57 5.40 1.65
CA ALA A 73 5.25 5.46 2.95
C ALA A 73 4.29 5.95 4.04
N ASN A 74 4.67 5.74 5.31
CA ASN A 74 3.93 6.17 6.50
C ASN A 74 2.48 5.66 6.52
N LEU A 75 2.31 4.38 6.16
CA LEU A 75 1.01 3.72 6.08
C LEU A 75 0.54 3.32 7.48
N ASP A 76 -0.71 3.62 7.80
CA ASP A 76 -1.35 3.12 9.03
C ASP A 76 -1.82 1.68 8.84
N GLN A 77 -2.30 1.35 7.64
CA GLN A 77 -2.69 -0.01 7.25
C GLN A 77 -2.69 -0.17 5.72
N CYS A 78 -2.64 -1.42 5.27
CA CYS A 78 -2.84 -1.81 3.89
C CYS A 78 -4.05 -2.74 3.79
N MET A 79 -4.88 -2.57 2.78
CA MET A 79 -5.99 -3.46 2.47
C MET A 79 -5.64 -4.24 1.20
N LEU A 80 -5.38 -5.54 1.33
CA LEU A 80 -5.16 -6.41 0.19
C LEU A 80 -6.49 -6.96 -0.30
N ILE A 81 -6.91 -6.53 -1.47
CA ILE A 81 -8.14 -7.02 -2.10
C ILE A 81 -7.84 -8.33 -2.81
N ILE A 82 -8.58 -9.37 -2.41
CA ILE A 82 -8.43 -10.75 -2.87
C ILE A 82 -9.73 -11.16 -3.58
N THR A 83 -9.59 -11.88 -4.67
CA THR A 83 -10.70 -12.55 -5.34
C THR A 83 -10.35 -14.01 -5.60
N ILE A 84 -11.27 -14.92 -5.29
CA ILE A 84 -11.10 -16.36 -5.51
C ILE A 84 -11.10 -16.66 -7.01
N ASN A 85 -11.93 -15.92 -7.75
CA ASN A 85 -12.04 -16.02 -9.19
C ASN A 85 -12.40 -14.64 -9.80
N TYR A 86 -12.30 -14.51 -11.12
CA TYR A 86 -12.76 -13.36 -11.92
C TYR A 86 -12.06 -11.99 -11.64
N PRO A 87 -10.72 -11.85 -11.68
CA PRO A 87 -9.68 -12.89 -11.83
C PRO A 87 -9.27 -13.50 -10.48
N GLU A 88 -8.60 -14.64 -10.52
CA GLU A 88 -8.03 -15.30 -9.35
C GLU A 88 -6.84 -14.51 -8.79
N THR A 89 -6.80 -14.37 -7.46
CA THR A 89 -5.63 -13.91 -6.71
C THR A 89 -4.93 -15.13 -6.12
N SER A 90 -3.76 -15.49 -6.66
CA SER A 90 -3.06 -16.69 -6.19
C SER A 90 -2.58 -16.56 -4.74
N THR A 91 -2.61 -17.66 -3.99
CA THR A 91 -2.09 -17.71 -2.61
C THR A 91 -0.61 -17.34 -2.54
N ILE A 92 0.18 -17.72 -3.54
CA ILE A 92 1.60 -17.32 -3.64
C ILE A 92 1.75 -15.79 -3.67
N PHE A 93 0.85 -15.09 -4.35
CA PHE A 93 0.87 -13.62 -4.35
C PHE A 93 0.51 -13.06 -2.98
N ILE A 94 -0.54 -13.61 -2.34
CA ILE A 94 -0.98 -13.19 -1.00
C ILE A 94 0.18 -13.36 -0.02
N ASP A 95 0.78 -14.53 0.05
CA ASP A 95 1.87 -14.86 0.99
C ASP A 95 3.09 -13.96 0.79
N ARG A 96 3.48 -13.73 -0.46
CA ARG A 96 4.60 -12.82 -0.79
C ARG A 96 4.30 -11.38 -0.42
N PHE A 97 3.06 -10.95 -0.60
CA PHE A 97 2.63 -9.61 -0.21
C PHE A 97 2.68 -9.45 1.31
N LEU A 98 2.13 -10.41 2.05
CA LEU A 98 2.14 -10.43 3.52
C LEU A 98 3.56 -10.45 4.07
N ALA A 99 4.44 -11.32 3.56
CA ALA A 99 5.84 -11.36 3.95
C ALA A 99 6.57 -10.02 3.70
N THR A 100 6.23 -9.35 2.60
CA THR A 100 6.78 -8.02 2.31
C THR A 100 6.25 -6.98 3.29
N ALA A 101 4.95 -6.97 3.55
CA ALA A 101 4.32 -6.02 4.47
C ALA A 101 4.88 -6.17 5.90
N GLU A 102 5.05 -7.41 6.38
CA GLU A 102 5.70 -7.71 7.66
C GLU A 102 7.14 -7.17 7.73
N ALA A 103 7.94 -7.43 6.68
CA ALA A 103 9.33 -6.96 6.62
C ALA A 103 9.45 -5.44 6.73
N TYR A 104 8.43 -4.71 6.29
CA TYR A 104 8.38 -3.24 6.34
C TYR A 104 7.42 -2.69 7.41
N ARG A 105 6.91 -3.54 8.30
CA ARG A 105 6.02 -3.17 9.43
C ARG A 105 4.75 -2.45 8.99
N VAL A 106 4.15 -2.91 7.90
CA VAL A 106 2.87 -2.40 7.41
C VAL A 106 1.75 -3.34 7.84
N PRO A 107 0.81 -2.92 8.70
CA PRO A 107 -0.35 -3.74 9.05
C PRO A 107 -1.21 -4.04 7.83
N VAL A 108 -1.71 -5.27 7.69
CA VAL A 108 -2.52 -5.70 6.54
C VAL A 108 -3.87 -6.24 6.99
N LYS A 109 -4.93 -5.83 6.30
CA LYS A 109 -6.26 -6.45 6.33
C LYS A 109 -6.49 -7.15 4.99
N LEU A 110 -7.06 -8.37 5.01
CA LEU A 110 -7.38 -9.14 3.81
C LEU A 110 -8.86 -8.98 3.48
N ILE A 111 -9.16 -8.52 2.27
CA ILE A 111 -10.52 -8.20 1.82
C ILE A 111 -10.91 -9.17 0.71
N PHE A 112 -11.67 -10.20 1.04
CA PHE A 112 -12.21 -11.16 0.08
C PHE A 112 -13.43 -10.58 -0.61
N ASN A 113 -13.23 -10.07 -1.83
CA ASN A 113 -14.26 -9.36 -2.59
C ASN A 113 -14.96 -10.29 -3.60
N LYS A 114 -16.10 -9.83 -4.11
CA LYS A 114 -16.95 -10.51 -5.10
C LYS A 114 -17.66 -11.75 -4.56
N ILE A 115 -17.97 -11.79 -3.27
CA ILE A 115 -18.71 -12.92 -2.66
C ILE A 115 -20.07 -13.20 -3.32
N ASP A 116 -20.61 -12.22 -4.02
CA ASP A 116 -21.86 -12.32 -4.80
C ASP A 116 -21.74 -13.19 -6.06
N LYS A 117 -20.51 -13.55 -6.46
CA LYS A 117 -20.24 -14.31 -7.70
C LYS A 117 -19.82 -15.75 -7.46
N TYR A 118 -19.52 -16.13 -6.23
CA TYR A 118 -18.95 -17.44 -5.93
C TYR A 118 -20.02 -18.51 -5.81
N ASN A 119 -19.75 -19.67 -6.40
CA ASN A 119 -20.49 -20.90 -6.19
C ASN A 119 -20.13 -21.52 -4.81
N GLU A 120 -20.75 -22.65 -4.48
CA GLU A 120 -20.53 -23.33 -3.19
C GLU A 120 -19.07 -23.78 -2.99
N ASP A 121 -18.41 -24.29 -4.03
CA ASP A 121 -17.03 -24.75 -3.95
C ASP A 121 -16.06 -23.58 -3.77
N GLU A 122 -16.25 -22.49 -4.52
CA GLU A 122 -15.48 -21.26 -4.41
C GLU A 122 -15.68 -20.61 -3.03
N THR A 123 -16.89 -20.65 -2.50
CA THR A 123 -17.21 -20.14 -1.14
C THR A 123 -16.52 -20.96 -0.08
N ARG A 124 -16.55 -22.31 -0.17
CA ARG A 124 -15.83 -23.19 0.77
C ARG A 124 -14.32 -22.96 0.72
N TYR A 125 -13.77 -22.77 -0.47
CA TYR A 125 -12.34 -22.47 -0.62
C TYR A 125 -11.98 -21.10 -0.01
N MET A 126 -12.80 -20.09 -0.26
CA MET A 126 -12.64 -18.76 0.37
C MET A 126 -12.66 -18.87 1.89
N ASP A 127 -13.61 -19.61 2.46
CA ASP A 127 -13.77 -19.77 3.90
C ASP A 127 -12.54 -20.48 4.52
N ALA A 128 -12.01 -21.49 3.86
CA ALA A 128 -10.79 -22.16 4.29
C ALA A 128 -9.55 -21.22 4.27
N LEU A 129 -9.47 -20.32 3.28
CA LEU A 129 -8.40 -19.30 3.26
C LEU A 129 -8.58 -18.27 4.37
N ILE A 130 -9.81 -17.84 4.64
CA ILE A 130 -10.12 -16.90 5.72
C ILE A 130 -9.73 -17.51 7.07
N ASP A 131 -10.11 -18.77 7.31
CA ASP A 131 -9.75 -19.49 8.53
C ASP A 131 -8.22 -19.56 8.70
N LEU A 132 -7.49 -19.93 7.63
CA LEU A 132 -6.04 -19.99 7.62
C LEU A 132 -5.40 -18.64 7.98
N TYR A 133 -5.77 -17.57 7.25
CA TYR A 133 -5.14 -16.26 7.45
C TYR A 133 -5.55 -15.63 8.78
N THR A 134 -6.76 -15.86 9.25
CA THR A 134 -7.21 -15.43 10.58
C THR A 134 -6.43 -16.16 11.68
N TYR A 135 -6.21 -17.47 11.53
CA TYR A 135 -5.43 -18.26 12.47
C TYR A 135 -3.99 -17.76 12.62
N ILE A 136 -3.37 -17.30 11.54
CA ILE A 136 -2.02 -16.73 11.57
C ILE A 136 -1.99 -15.22 11.89
N GLY A 137 -3.15 -14.61 12.21
CA GLY A 137 -3.24 -13.28 12.81
C GLY A 137 -3.63 -12.15 11.87
N TYR A 138 -4.06 -12.42 10.64
CA TYR A 138 -4.51 -11.37 9.72
C TYR A 138 -6.03 -11.17 9.79
N PRO A 139 -6.53 -9.93 9.99
CA PRO A 139 -7.96 -9.63 9.89
C PRO A 139 -8.47 -9.89 8.48
N CYS A 140 -9.51 -10.70 8.35
CA CYS A 140 -10.13 -11.07 7.08
C CYS A 140 -11.57 -10.58 7.02
N PHE A 141 -11.99 -10.06 5.87
CA PHE A 141 -13.34 -9.52 5.65
C PHE A 141 -13.92 -10.07 4.36
N LYS A 142 -15.21 -10.45 4.39
CA LYS A 142 -15.98 -10.86 3.22
C LYS A 142 -16.78 -9.66 2.70
N VAL A 143 -16.59 -9.30 1.42
CA VAL A 143 -17.28 -8.16 0.85
C VAL A 143 -17.83 -8.44 -0.56
N SER A 144 -18.89 -7.74 -0.90
CA SER A 144 -19.30 -7.50 -2.27
C SER A 144 -19.31 -5.99 -2.49
N ALA A 145 -18.33 -5.46 -3.17
CA ALA A 145 -18.29 -4.04 -3.49
C ALA A 145 -19.45 -3.65 -4.43
N LEU A 146 -19.92 -4.58 -5.27
CA LEU A 146 -21.05 -4.37 -6.18
C LEU A 146 -22.36 -4.19 -5.42
N ASN A 147 -22.59 -5.02 -4.40
CA ASN A 147 -23.83 -5.04 -3.63
C ASN A 147 -23.71 -4.31 -2.28
N GLU A 148 -22.60 -3.61 -2.05
CA GLU A 148 -22.27 -2.86 -0.83
C GLU A 148 -22.29 -3.71 0.46
N VAL A 149 -22.15 -5.06 0.34
CA VAL A 149 -22.12 -5.97 1.48
C VAL A 149 -20.72 -5.94 2.14
N GLY A 150 -20.66 -5.87 3.48
CA GLY A 150 -19.43 -5.89 4.27
C GLY A 150 -18.59 -4.60 4.20
N ILE A 151 -19.02 -3.58 3.43
CA ILE A 151 -18.24 -2.35 3.23
C ILE A 151 -18.11 -1.54 4.53
N ASN A 152 -19.12 -1.53 5.37
CA ASN A 152 -19.08 -0.77 6.63
C ASN A 152 -18.11 -1.38 7.66
N GLU A 153 -17.87 -2.68 7.60
CA GLU A 153 -16.96 -3.41 8.49
C GLU A 153 -15.49 -3.06 8.21
N ILE A 154 -15.15 -2.77 6.96
CA ILE A 154 -13.77 -2.42 6.58
C ILE A 154 -13.43 -0.94 6.79
N LYS A 155 -14.41 -0.09 7.08
CA LYS A 155 -14.22 1.35 7.34
C LYS A 155 -13.79 1.65 8.78
N GLN A 156 -13.83 0.66 9.64
CA GLN A 156 -13.38 0.74 11.04
C GLN A 156 -11.88 0.41 11.10
#